data_e50f17d6f1dea9d32b791dcae1c1932c
#
_entry.id   e50f17d6f1dea9d32b791dcae1c1932c
#
_cell.length_a   1.000
_cell.length_b   1.000
_cell.length_c   1.000
_cell.angle_alpha   90.00
_cell.angle_beta   90.00
_cell.angle_gamma   90.00
#
_symmetry.space_group_name_H-M   'P 1'
#
loop_
_entity.id
_entity.type
_entity.pdbx_description
1 polymer ?
#
loop_
_entity_poly.entity_id
_entity_poly.type
_entity_poly.pdbx_seq_one_letter_code
_entity_poly.pdbx_strand_id
1 'polypeptide(L)'
;MRLLPAAALLCLLLAACSQPSEPVVATPSVPAAAPADAAQAVLEASQRFGQLRSFQARLQLKGPRTLEAGMTFVAPDRYRLETEAGAQTIIDGTFFLQQAGEVRQIPVPPEMLAQWRSPIPADAVAAELQVEDLGPETVAGQATRKYRVRHASAAPDGMLYWINAEGLPVRIERQGQTNGQPFQATVSYSRFNDPTLQVALP
;
A
#
# COMPACT_ATOMS: atom_id res chain seq x y z
N MET A 1 74.46 40.41 -29.11
CA MET A 1 74.95 39.22 -29.82
C MET A 1 73.98 38.12 -29.62
N ARG A 2 73.19 37.83 -30.66
CA ARG A 2 73.08 36.51 -31.33
C ARG A 2 72.60 35.40 -30.40
N LEU A 3 71.60 34.59 -30.60
CA LEU A 3 70.82 34.12 -31.76
C LEU A 3 69.64 33.32 -31.23
N LEU A 4 68.52 33.45 -31.87
CA LEU A 4 67.44 32.43 -31.94
C LEU A 4 67.99 31.15 -32.66
N PRO A 5 67.41 29.96 -32.49
CA PRO A 5 66.15 29.58 -33.14
C PRO A 5 65.28 28.59 -32.33
N ALA A 6 64.02 28.69 -32.49
CA ALA A 6 63.14 27.99 -33.42
C ALA A 6 62.66 26.57 -33.00
N ALA A 7 61.33 26.48 -32.97
CA ALA A 7 60.47 25.35 -33.34
C ALA A 7 60.32 24.15 -32.39
N ALA A 8 59.11 23.93 -31.89
CA ALA A 8 58.25 22.92 -32.46
C ALA A 8 56.83 22.96 -31.77
N LEU A 9 55.90 23.29 -32.60
CA LEU A 9 54.47 23.20 -32.40
C LEU A 9 54.08 21.72 -32.30
N LEU A 10 53.45 21.29 -31.17
CA LEU A 10 52.75 20.01 -31.13
C LEU A 10 51.39 20.23 -30.49
N CYS A 11 50.38 20.56 -31.32
CA CYS A 11 49.01 20.56 -30.98
C CYS A 11 48.51 19.14 -30.79
N LEU A 12 48.33 18.68 -29.56
CA LEU A 12 47.52 17.50 -29.26
C LEU A 12 46.07 17.95 -29.11
N LEU A 13 45.31 17.72 -30.15
CA LEU A 13 43.83 17.79 -30.14
C LEU A 13 43.30 16.63 -29.33
N LEU A 14 42.94 16.86 -28.09
CA LEU A 14 42.05 15.97 -27.31
C LEU A 14 40.64 16.15 -27.83
N ALA A 15 40.23 15.31 -28.75
CA ALA A 15 38.84 15.15 -29.14
C ALA A 15 38.10 14.49 -27.97
N ALA A 16 37.44 15.29 -27.14
CA ALA A 16 36.44 14.83 -26.18
C ALA A 16 35.23 14.35 -26.99
N CYS A 17 35.08 13.04 -27.13
CA CYS A 17 33.84 12.42 -27.58
C CYS A 17 32.79 12.62 -26.46
N SER A 18 32.01 13.69 -26.58
CA SER A 18 30.76 13.82 -25.85
C SER A 18 29.78 12.86 -26.52
N GLN A 19 29.59 11.69 -25.93
CA GLN A 19 28.47 10.86 -26.29
C GLN A 19 27.19 11.57 -25.82
N PRO A 20 26.21 11.82 -26.71
CA PRO A 20 24.89 12.28 -26.27
C PRO A 20 24.27 11.16 -25.45
N SER A 21 23.98 11.46 -24.18
CA SER A 21 23.14 10.59 -23.36
C SER A 21 21.78 10.52 -24.02
N GLU A 22 21.45 9.40 -24.62
CA GLU A 22 20.11 9.12 -25.08
C GLU A 22 19.16 9.26 -23.89
N PRO A 23 18.04 9.98 -24.01
CA PRO A 23 17.03 10.02 -22.97
C PRO A 23 16.54 8.58 -22.78
N VAL A 24 16.69 8.05 -21.57
CA VAL A 24 16.06 6.79 -21.16
C VAL A 24 14.57 7.04 -21.26
N VAL A 25 13.99 6.63 -22.37
CA VAL A 25 12.53 6.58 -22.54
C VAL A 25 12.07 5.53 -21.55
N ALA A 26 11.47 6.01 -20.45
CA ALA A 26 10.78 5.13 -19.51
C ALA A 26 9.75 4.34 -20.34
N THR A 27 9.98 3.05 -20.47
CA THR A 27 9.04 2.14 -21.14
C THR A 27 7.72 2.27 -20.38
N PRO A 28 6.61 2.65 -21.03
CA PRO A 28 5.32 2.73 -20.36
C PRO A 28 5.04 1.32 -19.82
N SER A 29 4.85 1.21 -18.49
CA SER A 29 4.41 -0.02 -17.87
C SER A 29 3.10 -0.42 -18.52
N VAL A 30 3.09 -1.49 -19.29
CA VAL A 30 1.88 -1.99 -19.95
C VAL A 30 0.88 -2.35 -18.85
N PRO A 31 -0.34 -1.80 -18.85
CA PRO A 31 -1.36 -2.18 -17.89
C PRO A 31 -1.57 -3.69 -17.95
N ALA A 32 -1.60 -4.36 -16.81
CA ALA A 32 -1.90 -5.78 -16.77
C ALA A 32 -3.20 -6.07 -17.52
N ALA A 33 -3.19 -7.08 -18.38
CA ALA A 33 -4.40 -7.52 -19.11
C ALA A 33 -5.52 -7.80 -18.09
N ALA A 34 -6.78 -7.53 -18.50
CA ALA A 34 -7.93 -7.85 -17.67
C ALA A 34 -7.91 -9.36 -17.35
N PRO A 35 -7.98 -9.77 -16.08
CA PRO A 35 -8.12 -11.19 -15.77
C PRO A 35 -9.44 -11.71 -16.33
N ALA A 36 -9.45 -12.97 -16.76
CA ALA A 36 -10.64 -13.61 -17.33
C ALA A 36 -11.80 -13.69 -16.33
N ASP A 37 -11.48 -13.65 -15.02
CA ASP A 37 -12.43 -13.62 -13.92
C ASP A 37 -11.99 -12.53 -12.90
N ALA A 38 -12.75 -11.43 -12.86
CA ALA A 38 -12.47 -10.32 -11.96
C ALA A 38 -12.69 -10.70 -10.48
N ALA A 39 -13.65 -11.57 -10.18
CA ALA A 39 -13.91 -12.03 -8.82
C ALA A 39 -12.74 -12.89 -8.31
N GLN A 40 -12.23 -13.76 -9.17
CA GLN A 40 -11.06 -14.56 -8.84
C GLN A 40 -9.82 -13.71 -8.59
N ALA A 41 -9.58 -12.68 -9.40
CA ALA A 41 -8.44 -11.77 -9.23
C ALA A 41 -8.49 -11.02 -7.90
N VAL A 42 -9.67 -10.55 -7.49
CA VAL A 42 -9.87 -9.86 -6.20
C VAL A 42 -9.67 -10.82 -5.04
N LEU A 43 -10.19 -12.04 -5.13
CA LEU A 43 -10.03 -13.07 -4.11
C LEU A 43 -8.55 -13.45 -3.92
N GLU A 44 -7.84 -13.72 -5.03
CA GLU A 44 -6.41 -14.03 -4.97
C GLU A 44 -5.57 -12.89 -4.39
N ALA A 45 -5.88 -11.64 -4.75
CA ALA A 45 -5.21 -10.48 -4.19
C ALA A 45 -5.43 -10.37 -2.67
N SER A 46 -6.64 -10.63 -2.19
CA SER A 46 -6.96 -10.67 -0.76
C SER A 46 -6.21 -11.79 -0.03
N GLN A 47 -6.17 -12.99 -0.61
CA GLN A 47 -5.44 -14.13 -0.06
C GLN A 47 -3.93 -13.87 0.01
N ARG A 48 -3.33 -13.33 -1.06
CA ARG A 48 -1.90 -12.93 -1.07
C ARG A 48 -1.61 -11.87 -0.01
N PHE A 49 -2.50 -10.90 0.16
CA PHE A 49 -2.37 -9.87 1.19
C PHE A 49 -2.37 -10.48 2.59
N GLY A 50 -3.26 -11.44 2.88
CA GLY A 50 -3.31 -12.16 4.15
C GLY A 50 -2.04 -12.96 4.48
N GLN A 51 -1.23 -13.29 3.47
CA GLN A 51 0.04 -14.03 3.62
C GLN A 51 1.27 -13.13 3.80
N LEU A 52 1.11 -11.80 3.76
CA LEU A 52 2.21 -10.88 3.92
C LEU A 52 2.84 -11.00 5.33
N ARG A 53 4.15 -10.91 5.37
CA ARG A 53 4.91 -10.88 6.62
C ARG A 53 4.96 -9.51 7.26
N SER A 54 4.85 -8.46 6.45
CA SER A 54 4.79 -7.07 6.94
C SER A 54 4.20 -6.15 5.89
N PHE A 55 3.60 -5.06 6.34
CA PHE A 55 3.17 -3.95 5.50
C PHE A 55 2.94 -2.68 6.34
N GLN A 56 2.84 -1.55 5.66
CA GLN A 56 2.28 -0.32 6.23
C GLN A 56 0.94 -0.01 5.59
N ALA A 57 0.02 0.52 6.39
CA ALA A 57 -1.25 1.07 5.94
C ALA A 57 -1.44 2.49 6.46
N ARG A 58 -2.11 3.31 5.65
CA ARG A 58 -2.60 4.64 6.05
C ARG A 58 -4.10 4.69 5.83
N LEU A 59 -4.82 4.92 6.91
CA LEU A 59 -6.26 5.16 6.90
C LEU A 59 -6.51 6.66 6.85
N GLN A 60 -7.39 7.08 5.95
CA GLN A 60 -7.99 8.41 5.92
C GLN A 60 -9.50 8.26 5.95
N LEU A 61 -10.13 8.82 6.96
CA LEU A 61 -11.57 8.90 7.10
C LEU A 61 -12.00 10.36 6.88
N LYS A 62 -12.89 10.57 5.92
CA LYS A 62 -13.54 11.86 5.66
C LYS A 62 -15.03 11.71 5.91
N GLY A 63 -15.62 12.65 6.65
CA GLY A 63 -17.03 12.60 7.03
C GLY A 63 -17.30 13.60 8.13
N PRO A 64 -18.26 13.29 9.04
CA PRO A 64 -18.57 14.13 10.19
C PRO A 64 -17.35 14.40 11.09
N ARG A 65 -16.40 13.47 11.06
CA ARG A 65 -15.07 13.61 11.67
C ARG A 65 -14.03 13.21 10.63
N THR A 66 -12.95 13.96 10.56
CA THR A 66 -11.77 13.58 9.79
C THR A 66 -10.82 12.85 10.74
N LEU A 67 -10.32 11.70 10.32
CA LEU A 67 -9.33 10.91 11.04
C LEU A 67 -8.24 10.46 10.08
N GLU A 68 -7.01 10.60 10.49
CA GLU A 68 -5.86 9.96 9.86
C GLU A 68 -5.20 9.00 10.85
N ALA A 69 -4.88 7.81 10.39
CA ALA A 69 -4.16 6.82 11.18
C ALA A 69 -3.15 6.07 10.31
N GLY A 70 -1.98 5.83 10.87
CA GLY A 70 -0.98 4.92 10.33
C GLY A 70 -1.07 3.55 11.01
N MET A 71 -0.74 2.50 10.29
CA MET A 71 -0.58 1.16 10.85
C MET A 71 0.65 0.50 10.26
N THR A 72 1.47 -0.08 11.11
CA THR A 72 2.53 -1.02 10.73
C THR A 72 2.14 -2.40 11.23
N PHE A 73 2.15 -3.38 10.34
CA PHE A 73 1.95 -4.79 10.65
C PHE A 73 3.23 -5.57 10.47
N VAL A 74 3.51 -6.47 11.40
CA VAL A 74 4.59 -7.48 11.31
C VAL A 74 4.05 -8.81 11.84
N ALA A 75 4.14 -9.84 11.01
CA ALA A 75 3.67 -11.18 11.36
C ALA A 75 4.38 -11.75 12.62
N PRO A 76 3.73 -12.64 13.36
CA PRO A 76 2.39 -13.14 13.10
C PRO A 76 1.28 -12.16 13.50
N ASP A 77 1.38 -11.43 14.60
CA ASP A 77 0.30 -10.65 15.20
C ASP A 77 0.81 -9.40 15.93
N ARG A 78 1.69 -8.63 15.27
CA ARG A 78 2.25 -7.40 15.81
C ARG A 78 1.76 -6.21 15.00
N TYR A 79 1.12 -5.26 15.66
CA TYR A 79 0.58 -4.04 15.06
C TYR A 79 1.04 -2.83 15.85
N ARG A 80 1.44 -1.79 15.14
CA ARG A 80 1.65 -0.44 15.67
C ARG A 80 0.69 0.50 14.97
N LEU A 81 -0.19 1.11 15.74
CA LEU A 81 -1.14 2.11 15.29
C LEU A 81 -0.63 3.49 15.67
N GLU A 82 -0.66 4.44 14.75
CA GLU A 82 -0.25 5.82 14.95
C GLU A 82 -1.44 6.72 14.61
N THR A 83 -1.86 7.50 15.60
CA THR A 83 -2.97 8.45 15.49
C THR A 83 -2.52 9.79 16.10
N GLU A 84 -3.36 10.83 15.97
CA GLU A 84 -3.13 12.10 16.64
C GLU A 84 -3.05 11.96 18.18
N ALA A 85 -3.71 10.96 18.75
CA ALA A 85 -3.68 10.67 20.20
C ALA A 85 -2.41 9.93 20.64
N GLY A 86 -1.53 9.57 19.71
CA GLY A 86 -0.28 8.88 19.97
C GLY A 86 -0.20 7.49 19.36
N ALA A 87 0.89 6.79 19.66
CA ALA A 87 1.15 5.44 19.17
C ALA A 87 0.59 4.40 20.15
N GLN A 88 0.05 3.32 19.58
CA GLN A 88 -0.54 2.20 20.30
C GLN A 88 0.02 0.92 19.71
N THR A 89 0.20 -0.11 20.52
CA THR A 89 0.80 -1.37 20.09
C THR A 89 -0.13 -2.53 20.43
N ILE A 90 -0.26 -3.48 19.51
CA ILE A 90 -0.92 -4.77 19.74
C ILE A 90 0.09 -5.86 19.43
N ILE A 91 0.28 -6.78 20.37
CA ILE A 91 1.17 -7.93 20.22
C ILE A 91 0.45 -9.14 20.79
N ASP A 92 0.43 -10.24 20.03
CA ASP A 92 -0.18 -11.51 20.42
C ASP A 92 -1.61 -11.35 20.97
N GLY A 93 -2.44 -10.54 20.27
CA GLY A 93 -3.83 -10.27 20.66
C GLY A 93 -4.00 -9.40 21.91
N THR A 94 -2.92 -8.76 22.39
CA THR A 94 -2.97 -7.86 23.54
C THR A 94 -2.68 -6.43 23.12
N PHE A 95 -3.59 -5.54 23.40
CA PHE A 95 -3.45 -4.11 23.19
C PHE A 95 -2.75 -3.46 24.41
N PHE A 96 -1.64 -2.80 24.16
CA PHE A 96 -0.85 -2.08 25.16
C PHE A 96 -1.16 -0.60 25.06
N LEU A 97 -1.88 -0.09 26.05
CA LEU A 97 -2.24 1.32 26.17
C LEU A 97 -1.34 1.97 27.22
N GLN A 98 -0.49 2.89 26.80
CA GLN A 98 0.30 3.69 27.72
C GLN A 98 -0.50 4.93 28.13
N GLN A 99 -0.85 5.03 29.39
CA GLN A 99 -1.58 6.16 29.95
C GLN A 99 -1.02 6.57 31.31
N ALA A 100 -0.65 7.84 31.45
CA ALA A 100 -0.13 8.42 32.71
C ALA A 100 1.07 7.66 33.32
N GLY A 101 1.92 7.05 32.48
CA GLY A 101 3.08 6.28 32.96
C GLY A 101 2.79 4.81 33.28
N GLU A 102 1.53 4.39 33.21
CA GLU A 102 1.12 3.00 33.37
C GLU A 102 0.84 2.36 32.03
N VAL A 103 1.16 1.06 31.90
CA VAL A 103 0.80 0.25 30.72
C VAL A 103 -0.39 -0.63 31.09
N ARG A 104 -1.53 -0.36 30.48
CA ARG A 104 -2.72 -1.22 30.58
C ARG A 104 -2.72 -2.22 29.46
N GLN A 105 -3.07 -3.46 29.75
CA GLN A 105 -3.20 -4.55 28.80
C GLN A 105 -4.68 -4.88 28.62
N ILE A 106 -5.14 -4.87 27.37
CA ILE A 106 -6.55 -5.12 27.02
C ILE A 106 -6.55 -6.22 25.95
N PRO A 107 -7.24 -7.33 26.14
CA PRO A 107 -7.39 -8.34 25.09
C PRO A 107 -8.13 -7.76 23.87
N VAL A 108 -7.64 -8.10 22.68
CA VAL A 108 -8.26 -7.73 21.40
C VAL A 108 -8.91 -8.98 20.80
N PRO A 109 -10.19 -8.91 20.43
CA PRO A 109 -10.84 -10.02 19.76
C PRO A 109 -10.14 -10.40 18.45
N PRO A 110 -9.82 -11.68 18.21
CA PRO A 110 -9.12 -12.13 16.99
C PRO A 110 -9.81 -11.72 15.70
N GLU A 111 -11.15 -11.66 15.71
CA GLU A 111 -11.97 -11.30 14.56
C GLU A 111 -11.72 -9.86 14.10
N MET A 112 -11.43 -8.96 15.04
CA MET A 112 -11.08 -7.57 14.71
C MET A 112 -9.73 -7.50 14.00
N LEU A 113 -8.73 -8.23 14.47
CA LEU A 113 -7.40 -8.27 13.85
C LEU A 113 -7.45 -8.96 12.48
N ALA A 114 -8.28 -9.99 12.32
CA ALA A 114 -8.47 -10.67 11.05
C ALA A 114 -8.99 -9.71 9.95
N GLN A 115 -9.90 -8.80 10.29
CA GLN A 115 -10.42 -7.80 9.34
C GLN A 115 -9.34 -6.82 8.83
N TRP A 116 -8.33 -6.53 9.64
CA TRP A 116 -7.21 -5.68 9.21
C TRP A 116 -6.24 -6.38 8.27
N ARG A 117 -6.20 -7.71 8.33
CA ARG A 117 -5.36 -8.55 7.48
C ARG A 117 -6.04 -9.04 6.21
N SER A 118 -7.37 -8.99 6.18
CA SER A 118 -8.13 -9.43 5.01
C SER A 118 -9.39 -8.59 4.84
N PRO A 119 -9.41 -7.65 3.88
CA PRO A 119 -10.60 -6.85 3.58
C PRO A 119 -11.77 -7.68 3.05
N ILE A 120 -11.49 -8.83 2.48
CA ILE A 120 -12.44 -9.88 2.09
C ILE A 120 -12.30 -11.02 3.10
N PRO A 121 -13.36 -11.62 3.62
CA PRO A 121 -13.28 -12.78 4.50
C PRO A 121 -12.39 -13.88 3.90
N ALA A 122 -11.56 -14.52 4.74
CA ALA A 122 -10.59 -15.49 4.27
C ALA A 122 -11.24 -16.77 3.69
N ASP A 123 -12.45 -17.06 4.09
CA ASP A 123 -13.31 -18.18 3.64
C ASP A 123 -14.24 -17.81 2.48
N ALA A 124 -14.25 -16.56 2.03
CA ALA A 124 -15.05 -16.14 0.88
C ALA A 124 -14.63 -16.88 -0.39
N VAL A 125 -15.62 -17.20 -1.21
CA VAL A 125 -15.42 -17.81 -2.53
C VAL A 125 -15.79 -16.83 -3.63
N ALA A 126 -15.20 -16.98 -4.81
CA ALA A 126 -15.41 -16.06 -5.93
C ALA A 126 -16.89 -15.89 -6.30
N ALA A 127 -17.71 -16.95 -6.15
CA ALA A 127 -19.14 -16.93 -6.45
C ALA A 127 -19.95 -16.00 -5.50
N GLU A 128 -19.42 -15.65 -4.34
CA GLU A 128 -20.06 -14.73 -3.37
C GLU A 128 -19.69 -13.26 -3.63
N LEU A 129 -18.71 -13.03 -4.52
CA LEU A 129 -18.25 -11.70 -4.89
C LEU A 129 -18.98 -11.21 -6.14
N GLN A 130 -19.57 -10.04 -6.06
CA GLN A 130 -20.01 -9.29 -7.22
C GLN A 130 -18.92 -8.29 -7.58
N VAL A 131 -18.17 -8.56 -8.65
CA VAL A 131 -17.03 -7.75 -9.04
C VAL A 131 -17.21 -7.17 -10.44
N GLU A 132 -17.07 -5.86 -10.53
CA GLU A 132 -17.03 -5.09 -11.77
C GLU A 132 -15.60 -4.59 -11.99
N ASP A 133 -15.03 -4.92 -13.14
CA ASP A 133 -13.74 -4.40 -13.56
C ASP A 133 -13.90 -2.98 -14.12
N LEU A 134 -13.28 -2.00 -13.46
CA LEU A 134 -13.32 -0.58 -13.85
C LEU A 134 -12.10 -0.15 -14.67
N GLY A 135 -11.21 -1.09 -15.01
CA GLY A 135 -10.07 -0.83 -15.87
C GLY A 135 -8.80 -0.36 -15.14
N PRO A 136 -7.78 0.04 -15.92
CA PRO A 136 -6.49 0.47 -15.40
C PRO A 136 -6.58 1.87 -14.78
N GLU A 137 -5.86 2.08 -13.69
CA GLU A 137 -5.69 3.37 -13.03
C GLU A 137 -4.29 3.47 -12.40
N THR A 138 -3.73 4.68 -12.31
CA THR A 138 -2.46 4.89 -11.61
C THR A 138 -2.72 5.38 -10.19
N VAL A 139 -2.18 4.69 -9.19
CA VAL A 139 -2.29 5.06 -7.77
C VAL A 139 -0.89 5.26 -7.20
N ALA A 140 -0.60 6.44 -6.67
CA ALA A 140 0.71 6.80 -6.11
C ALA A 140 1.90 6.47 -7.05
N GLY A 141 1.73 6.66 -8.36
CA GLY A 141 2.76 6.37 -9.37
C GLY A 141 2.86 4.90 -9.79
N GLN A 142 2.05 4.01 -9.21
CA GLN A 142 1.99 2.59 -9.59
C GLN A 142 0.84 2.32 -10.56
N ALA A 143 1.10 1.52 -11.60
CA ALA A 143 0.05 0.99 -12.45
C ALA A 143 -0.79 -0.03 -11.65
N THR A 144 -2.09 0.15 -11.67
CA THR A 144 -3.05 -0.69 -10.96
C THR A 144 -4.23 -1.01 -11.85
N ARG A 145 -5.02 -2.00 -11.43
CA ARG A 145 -6.35 -2.26 -11.97
C ARG A 145 -7.37 -2.04 -10.88
N LYS A 146 -8.43 -1.31 -11.21
CA LYS A 146 -9.50 -0.92 -10.28
C LYS A 146 -10.69 -1.83 -10.43
N TYR A 147 -11.25 -2.22 -9.31
CA TYR A 147 -12.46 -3.04 -9.23
C TYR A 147 -13.48 -2.40 -8.30
N ARG A 148 -14.76 -2.60 -8.62
CA ARG A 148 -15.84 -2.40 -7.66
C ARG A 148 -16.25 -3.77 -7.13
N VAL A 149 -16.18 -3.95 -5.82
CA VAL A 149 -16.42 -5.22 -5.15
C VAL A 149 -17.61 -5.08 -4.20
N ARG A 150 -18.55 -6.02 -4.26
CA ARG A 150 -19.61 -6.19 -3.28
C ARG A 150 -19.56 -7.59 -2.72
N HIS A 151 -19.78 -7.68 -1.42
CA HIS A 151 -19.90 -8.94 -0.69
C HIS A 151 -20.89 -8.74 0.45
N ALA A 152 -21.83 -9.66 0.63
CA ALA A 152 -22.96 -9.49 1.54
C ALA A 152 -22.53 -9.19 2.99
N SER A 153 -21.49 -9.84 3.49
CA SER A 153 -21.01 -9.66 4.87
C SER A 153 -19.94 -8.59 5.02
N ALA A 154 -19.09 -8.35 4.00
CA ALA A 154 -17.95 -7.46 4.13
C ALA A 154 -18.16 -6.08 3.51
N ALA A 155 -18.90 -6.00 2.42
CA ALA A 155 -19.13 -4.78 1.66
C ALA A 155 -20.47 -4.82 0.91
N PRO A 156 -21.62 -4.81 1.62
CA PRO A 156 -22.94 -4.84 0.97
C PRO A 156 -23.16 -3.62 0.07
N ASP A 157 -22.71 -2.44 0.48
CA ASP A 157 -22.77 -1.19 -0.29
C ASP A 157 -21.68 -1.07 -1.34
N GLY A 158 -20.71 -2.01 -1.33
CA GLY A 158 -19.59 -2.03 -2.23
C GLY A 158 -18.36 -1.27 -1.70
N MET A 159 -17.21 -1.64 -2.26
CA MET A 159 -15.94 -0.95 -2.07
C MET A 159 -15.19 -0.88 -3.39
N LEU A 160 -14.30 0.10 -3.53
CA LEU A 160 -13.34 0.19 -4.62
C LEU A 160 -12.03 -0.44 -4.17
N TYR A 161 -11.43 -1.21 -5.07
CA TYR A 161 -10.27 -2.06 -4.79
C TYR A 161 -9.24 -1.88 -5.91
N TRP A 162 -8.01 -1.48 -5.59
CA TRP A 162 -6.95 -1.29 -6.58
C TRP A 162 -5.85 -2.33 -6.35
N ILE A 163 -5.60 -3.12 -7.37
CA ILE A 163 -4.61 -4.20 -7.37
C ILE A 163 -3.45 -3.81 -8.28
N ASN A 164 -2.22 -3.92 -7.78
CA ASN A 164 -1.01 -3.65 -8.56
C ASN A 164 -0.61 -4.85 -9.44
N ALA A 165 0.46 -4.71 -10.23
CA ALA A 165 0.96 -5.75 -11.12
C ALA A 165 1.44 -7.02 -10.38
N GLU A 166 1.76 -6.91 -9.09
CA GLU A 166 2.18 -8.03 -8.23
C GLU A 166 0.99 -8.81 -7.66
N GLY A 167 -0.24 -8.36 -7.96
CA GLY A 167 -1.47 -8.95 -7.45
C GLY A 167 -1.72 -8.61 -5.97
N LEU A 168 -1.26 -7.46 -5.49
CA LEU A 168 -1.50 -7.00 -4.14
C LEU A 168 -2.42 -5.77 -4.13
N PRO A 169 -3.35 -5.67 -3.17
CA PRO A 169 -4.15 -4.47 -3.00
C PRO A 169 -3.26 -3.33 -2.50
N VAL A 170 -3.26 -2.21 -3.19
CA VAL A 170 -2.53 -1.00 -2.80
C VAL A 170 -3.44 0.09 -2.26
N ARG A 171 -4.74 -0.01 -2.54
CA ARG A 171 -5.75 0.93 -2.05
C ARG A 171 -7.11 0.26 -1.97
N ILE A 172 -7.85 0.59 -0.92
CA ILE A 172 -9.25 0.24 -0.74
C ILE A 172 -9.99 1.51 -0.35
N GLU A 173 -11.17 1.71 -0.92
CA GLU A 173 -12.03 2.84 -0.59
C GLU A 173 -13.45 2.34 -0.34
N ARG A 174 -14.04 2.80 0.75
CA ARG A 174 -15.45 2.56 1.10
C ARG A 174 -16.17 3.88 1.31
N GLN A 175 -17.35 3.94 0.82
CA GLN A 175 -18.27 5.04 1.08
C GLN A 175 -19.50 4.49 1.77
N GLY A 176 -20.10 5.26 2.64
CA GLY A 176 -21.28 4.85 3.39
C GLY A 176 -21.87 6.01 4.16
N GLN A 177 -22.79 5.69 5.06
CA GLN A 177 -23.40 6.66 5.95
C GLN A 177 -23.27 6.19 7.41
N THR A 178 -23.03 7.13 8.30
CA THR A 178 -23.08 6.90 9.74
C THR A 178 -23.95 7.97 10.38
N ASN A 179 -24.98 7.55 11.10
CA ASN A 179 -26.01 8.46 11.67
C ASN A 179 -26.62 9.41 10.62
N GLY A 180 -26.86 8.91 9.39
CA GLY A 180 -27.41 9.69 8.29
C GLY A 180 -26.41 10.66 7.61
N GLN A 181 -25.15 10.68 8.03
CA GLN A 181 -24.11 11.53 7.46
C GLN A 181 -23.15 10.71 6.59
N PRO A 182 -22.81 11.16 5.39
CA PRO A 182 -21.93 10.43 4.50
C PRO A 182 -20.49 10.40 5.05
N PHE A 183 -19.79 9.30 4.80
CA PHE A 183 -18.36 9.16 5.04
C PHE A 183 -17.67 8.50 3.85
N GLN A 184 -16.37 8.75 3.74
CA GLN A 184 -15.45 8.06 2.86
C GLN A 184 -14.25 7.60 3.68
N ALA A 185 -13.97 6.30 3.66
CA ALA A 185 -12.80 5.71 4.27
C ALA A 185 -11.87 5.21 3.15
N THR A 186 -10.62 5.65 3.17
CA THR A 186 -9.58 5.23 2.22
C THR A 186 -8.44 4.59 3.01
N VAL A 187 -8.07 3.38 2.65
CA VAL A 187 -6.88 2.70 3.18
C VAL A 187 -5.90 2.51 2.04
N SER A 188 -4.68 3.00 2.21
CA SER A 188 -3.59 2.82 1.26
C SER A 188 -2.51 1.94 1.88
N TYR A 189 -2.00 0.97 1.13
CA TYR A 189 -1.01 0.00 1.58
C TYR A 189 0.32 0.19 0.87
N SER A 190 1.40 -0.08 1.58
CA SER A 190 2.77 0.07 1.08
C SER A 190 3.75 -0.81 1.87
N ARG A 191 5.01 -0.86 1.43
CA ARG A 191 6.11 -1.55 2.11
C ARG A 191 5.82 -3.03 2.39
N PHE A 192 5.28 -3.71 1.41
CA PHE A 192 4.96 -5.14 1.50
C PHE A 192 6.21 -5.99 1.70
N ASN A 193 6.19 -6.87 2.70
CA ASN A 193 7.28 -7.76 3.08
C ASN A 193 8.63 -7.05 3.32
N ASP A 194 8.60 -5.79 3.73
CA ASP A 194 9.80 -5.02 4.02
C ASP A 194 10.43 -5.52 5.35
N PRO A 195 11.65 -6.07 5.31
CA PRO A 195 12.30 -6.64 6.50
C PRO A 195 12.73 -5.57 7.52
N THR A 196 12.71 -4.29 7.14
CA THR A 196 13.06 -3.19 8.06
C THR A 196 11.91 -2.76 8.95
N LEU A 197 10.68 -3.22 8.65
CA LEU A 197 9.53 -2.96 9.52
C LEU A 197 9.63 -3.76 10.82
N GLN A 198 9.48 -3.06 11.93
CA GLN A 198 9.54 -3.65 13.27
C GLN A 198 8.42 -3.09 14.14
N VAL A 199 7.88 -3.92 15.01
CA VAL A 199 6.95 -3.52 16.08
C VAL A 199 7.49 -4.07 17.39
N ALA A 200 7.95 -3.17 18.26
CA ALA A 200 8.44 -3.48 19.58
C ALA A 200 7.36 -3.29 20.66
N LEU A 201 7.54 -3.90 21.80
CA LEU A 201 6.77 -3.59 23.01
C LEU A 201 6.98 -2.11 23.39
N PRO A 202 5.95 -1.44 23.92
CA PRO A 202 6.06 -0.07 24.40
C PRO A 202 6.91 0.03 25.65
#